data_1a524c947fe6517496f00f09954931fc
#
_entry.id   1a524c947fe6517496f00f09954931fc
#
_cell.length_a   1.000
_cell.length_b   1.000
_cell.length_c   1.000
_cell.angle_alpha   90.00
_cell.angle_beta   90.00
_cell.angle_gamma   90.00
#
_symmetry.space_group_name_H-M   'P 1'
#
loop_
_entity.id
_entity.type
_entity.pdbx_description
1 polymer ?
#
loop_
_entity_poly.entity_id
_entity_poly.type
_entity_poly.pdbx_seq_one_letter_code
_entity_poly.pdbx_strand_id
1 'polypeptide(L)'
;MFLFFNHFDTIAGHPLTLKIIEKNPGDQQAIPFYYYNILLSGSDQPIGKISLRVGHNFHSYYNGNIGYEIDLAHRGHHYAAAACQMLFPLAKAHGMEYLDITCD
;
A
#
# COMPACT_ATOMS: atom_id res chain seq x y z
N MET A 1 17.18 12.34 -4.66
CA MET A 1 16.92 10.88 -4.69
C MET A 1 15.90 10.51 -3.62
N PHE A 2 14.91 9.72 -3.98
CA PHE A 2 13.93 9.25 -3.01
C PHE A 2 14.51 8.14 -2.16
N LEU A 3 14.36 8.23 -0.84
CA LEU A 3 14.86 7.21 0.08
C LEU A 3 13.69 6.40 0.63
N PHE A 4 13.74 5.10 0.41
CA PHE A 4 12.75 4.16 0.94
C PHE A 4 13.09 3.77 2.37
N PHE A 5 12.06 3.56 3.19
CA PHE A 5 12.23 3.01 4.53
C PHE A 5 12.18 1.48 4.48
N ASN A 6 13.18 0.83 5.08
CA ASN A 6 13.25 -0.64 5.07
C ASN A 6 12.48 -1.27 6.23
N HIS A 7 12.25 -0.54 7.31
CA HIS A 7 11.57 -1.10 8.47
C HIS A 7 10.06 -1.29 8.25
N PHE A 8 9.53 -0.86 7.10
CA PHE A 8 8.16 -1.14 6.68
C PHE A 8 8.07 -2.24 5.63
N ASP A 9 9.15 -3.03 5.41
CA ASP A 9 9.13 -4.10 4.41
C ASP A 9 8.15 -5.21 4.80
N THR A 10 7.99 -5.45 6.10
CA THR A 10 6.91 -6.29 6.62
C THR A 10 6.14 -5.46 7.63
N ILE A 11 4.84 -5.31 7.38
CA ILE A 11 3.95 -4.63 8.32
C ILE A 11 3.06 -5.71 8.92
N ALA A 12 3.44 -6.16 10.13
CA ALA A 12 2.72 -7.20 10.83
C ALA A 12 1.48 -6.65 11.50
N GLY A 13 0.39 -7.40 11.47
CA GLY A 13 -0.84 -7.02 12.09
C GLY A 13 -1.79 -8.20 12.22
N HIS A 14 -3.01 -7.92 12.59
CA HIS A 14 -4.06 -8.90 12.66
C HIS A 14 -5.38 -8.23 12.26
N PRO A 15 -6.12 -8.78 11.33
CA PRO A 15 -5.98 -10.10 10.71
C PRO A 15 -5.03 -10.19 9.51
N LEU A 16 -4.34 -9.10 9.17
CA LEU A 16 -3.53 -9.03 7.96
C LEU A 16 -2.07 -8.75 8.27
N THR A 17 -1.20 -9.22 7.36
CA THR A 17 0.21 -8.83 7.28
C THR A 17 0.46 -8.34 5.86
N LEU A 18 1.24 -7.26 5.72
CA LEU A 18 1.66 -6.75 4.42
C LEU A 18 3.14 -7.06 4.24
N LYS A 19 3.51 -7.66 3.10
CA LYS A 19 4.90 -7.96 2.77
C LYS A 19 5.28 -7.29 1.46
N ILE A 20 6.39 -6.56 1.49
CA ILE A 20 6.87 -5.80 0.34
C ILE A 20 7.20 -6.73 -0.83
N ILE A 21 6.82 -6.34 -2.03
CA ILE A 21 7.19 -7.02 -3.26
C ILE A 21 7.94 -6.10 -4.22
N GLU A 22 7.75 -4.79 -4.11
CA GLU A 22 8.46 -3.84 -4.94
C GLU A 22 8.57 -2.49 -4.26
N LYS A 23 9.73 -1.84 -4.41
CA LYS A 23 9.96 -0.43 -4.10
C LYS A 23 10.42 0.22 -5.38
N ASN A 24 9.61 1.13 -5.93
CA ASN A 24 9.90 1.73 -7.22
C ASN A 24 10.11 3.23 -7.04
N PRO A 25 11.29 3.76 -7.46
CA PRO A 25 11.57 5.19 -7.27
C PRO A 25 10.75 6.10 -8.18
N GLY A 26 9.96 5.51 -9.08
CA GLY A 26 9.23 6.29 -10.06
C GLY A 26 10.14 6.81 -11.16
N ASP A 27 9.60 7.72 -11.96
CA ASP A 27 10.34 8.38 -13.01
C ASP A 27 9.81 9.81 -13.18
N GLN A 28 10.06 10.43 -14.34
CA GLN A 28 9.61 11.79 -14.59
C GLN A 28 8.09 11.96 -14.59
N GLN A 29 7.35 10.88 -14.81
CA GLN A 29 5.89 10.90 -14.90
C GLN A 29 5.19 10.19 -13.76
N ALA A 30 5.89 9.31 -13.05
CA ALA A 30 5.34 8.52 -11.95
C ALA A 30 6.08 8.82 -10.66
N ILE A 31 5.33 8.93 -9.56
CA ILE A 31 5.91 9.16 -8.24
C ILE A 31 6.39 7.83 -7.64
N PRO A 32 7.29 7.87 -6.65
CA PRO A 32 7.75 6.66 -5.98
C PRO A 32 6.61 5.88 -5.34
N PHE A 33 6.73 4.55 -5.30
CA PHE A 33 5.71 3.74 -4.65
C PHE A 33 6.30 2.50 -3.97
N TYR A 34 5.55 2.04 -2.95
CA TYR A 34 5.73 0.76 -2.29
C TYR A 34 4.61 -0.16 -2.75
N TYR A 35 4.92 -1.42 -2.99
CA TYR A 35 3.95 -2.41 -3.43
C TYR A 35 4.04 -3.64 -2.53
N TYR A 36 2.90 -4.05 -1.98
CA TYR A 36 2.84 -5.11 -0.99
C TYR A 36 1.89 -6.22 -1.41
N ASN A 37 2.22 -7.44 -1.03
CA ASN A 37 1.22 -8.51 -0.94
C ASN A 37 0.45 -8.36 0.37
N ILE A 38 -0.85 -8.64 0.31
CA ILE A 38 -1.72 -8.73 1.49
C ILE A 38 -1.88 -10.21 1.82
N LEU A 39 -1.56 -10.58 3.07
CA LEU A 39 -1.69 -11.95 3.54
C LEU A 39 -2.53 -11.96 4.81
N LEU A 40 -3.27 -13.07 5.01
CA LEU A 40 -3.87 -13.32 6.32
C LEU A 40 -2.74 -13.61 7.29
N SER A 41 -2.85 -13.10 8.52
CA SER A 41 -1.81 -13.31 9.53
C SER A 41 -1.59 -14.80 9.76
N GLY A 42 -0.33 -15.24 9.71
CA GLY A 42 0.03 -16.65 9.85
C GLY A 42 -0.01 -17.44 8.55
N SER A 43 -0.33 -16.83 7.42
CA SER A 43 -0.39 -17.49 6.12
C SER A 43 0.66 -16.95 5.17
N ASP A 44 1.16 -17.80 4.28
CA ASP A 44 2.09 -17.40 3.22
C ASP A 44 1.38 -17.15 1.89
N GLN A 45 0.06 -17.34 1.84
CA GLN A 45 -0.71 -17.20 0.61
C GLN A 45 -1.26 -15.77 0.48
N PRO A 46 -0.87 -15.03 -0.56
CA PRO A 46 -1.45 -13.70 -0.77
C PRO A 46 -2.94 -13.78 -1.05
N ILE A 47 -3.69 -12.85 -0.46
CA ILE A 47 -5.12 -12.69 -0.72
C ILE A 47 -5.42 -11.43 -1.51
N GLY A 48 -4.40 -10.65 -1.80
CA GLY A 48 -4.52 -9.42 -2.57
C GLY A 48 -3.23 -8.64 -2.59
N LYS A 49 -3.30 -7.44 -3.11
CA LYS A 49 -2.16 -6.53 -3.24
C LYS A 49 -2.59 -5.13 -2.89
N ILE A 50 -1.64 -4.33 -2.41
CA ILE A 50 -1.88 -2.93 -2.08
C ILE A 50 -0.63 -2.13 -2.36
N SER A 51 -0.80 -0.91 -2.84
CA SER A 51 0.32 -0.01 -3.10
C SER A 51 0.10 1.33 -2.43
N LEU A 52 1.22 1.94 -2.02
CA LEU A 52 1.25 3.33 -1.56
C LEU A 52 2.14 4.14 -2.49
N ARG A 53 1.57 5.15 -3.14
CA ARG A 53 2.30 6.15 -3.91
C ARG A 53 2.62 7.32 -2.99
N VAL A 54 3.91 7.65 -2.89
CA VAL A 54 4.38 8.67 -1.94
C VAL A 54 4.54 10.00 -2.65
N GLY A 55 3.68 10.94 -2.33
CA GLY A 55 3.64 12.26 -2.93
C GLY A 55 2.31 12.54 -3.62
N HIS A 56 2.19 13.77 -4.12
CA HIS A 56 0.99 14.21 -4.82
C HIS A 56 1.40 14.88 -6.13
N ASN A 57 0.95 14.30 -7.25
CA ASN A 57 1.11 14.88 -8.57
C ASN A 57 -0.16 14.60 -9.38
N PHE A 58 -0.12 14.93 -10.69
CA PHE A 58 -1.26 14.69 -11.58
C PHE A 58 -1.69 13.21 -11.55
N HIS A 59 -0.74 12.29 -11.60
CA HIS A 59 -1.05 10.87 -11.63
C HIS A 59 -1.66 10.39 -10.31
N SER A 60 -1.14 10.83 -9.17
CA SER A 60 -1.70 10.44 -7.87
C SER A 60 -3.07 11.06 -7.64
N TYR A 61 -3.31 12.25 -8.18
CA TYR A 61 -4.63 12.88 -8.08
C TYR A 61 -5.71 12.02 -8.74
N TYR A 62 -5.43 11.48 -9.94
CA TYR A 62 -6.39 10.67 -10.66
C TYR A 62 -6.40 9.21 -10.21
N ASN A 63 -5.24 8.66 -9.86
CA ASN A 63 -5.09 7.24 -9.54
C ASN A 63 -5.12 6.96 -8.05
N GLY A 64 -5.08 8.01 -7.22
CA GLY A 64 -5.02 7.88 -5.76
C GLY A 64 -3.62 7.59 -5.26
N ASN A 65 -3.41 7.77 -3.96
CA ASN A 65 -2.17 7.40 -3.29
C ASN A 65 -2.16 5.93 -2.89
N ILE A 66 -3.32 5.36 -2.60
CA ILE A 66 -3.46 3.94 -2.26
C ILE A 66 -4.36 3.27 -3.29
N GLY A 67 -3.83 2.25 -3.94
CA GLY A 67 -4.58 1.35 -4.80
C GLY A 67 -4.53 -0.05 -4.21
N TYR A 68 -5.62 -0.81 -4.32
CA TYR A 68 -5.68 -2.15 -3.77
C TYR A 68 -6.51 -3.08 -4.64
N GLU A 69 -6.26 -4.38 -4.45
CA GLU A 69 -7.03 -5.45 -5.07
C GLU A 69 -7.11 -6.61 -4.08
N ILE A 70 -8.30 -7.11 -3.82
CA ILE A 70 -8.54 -8.27 -2.97
C ILE A 70 -9.08 -9.39 -3.84
N ASP A 71 -8.53 -10.59 -3.70
CA ASP A 71 -9.00 -11.77 -4.43
C ASP A 71 -10.47 -12.03 -4.13
N LEU A 72 -11.21 -12.45 -5.15
CA LEU A 72 -12.65 -12.60 -5.06
C LEU A 72 -13.09 -13.47 -3.88
N ALA A 73 -12.34 -14.54 -3.60
CA ALA A 73 -12.66 -15.48 -2.51
C ALA A 73 -12.53 -14.83 -1.12
N HIS A 74 -11.88 -13.68 -1.02
CA HIS A 74 -11.61 -13.02 0.25
C HIS A 74 -12.30 -11.67 0.39
N ARG A 75 -13.19 -11.33 -0.52
CA ARG A 75 -13.95 -10.07 -0.46
C ARG A 75 -15.08 -10.19 0.55
N GLY A 76 -15.54 -9.03 1.04
CA GLY A 76 -16.65 -8.98 1.99
C GLY A 76 -16.25 -9.07 3.45
N HIS A 77 -14.94 -9.02 3.75
CA HIS A 77 -14.41 -9.09 5.12
C HIS A 77 -13.79 -7.78 5.59
N HIS A 78 -13.94 -6.69 4.83
CA HIS A 78 -13.33 -5.38 5.12
C HIS A 78 -11.79 -5.41 5.12
N TYR A 79 -11.19 -6.37 4.44
CA TYR A 79 -9.73 -6.48 4.39
C TYR A 79 -9.09 -5.29 3.68
N ALA A 80 -9.73 -4.75 2.64
CA ALA A 80 -9.20 -3.58 1.94
C ALA A 80 -9.04 -2.38 2.87
N ALA A 81 -10.06 -2.10 3.69
CA ALA A 81 -9.99 -0.99 4.65
C ALA A 81 -8.90 -1.22 5.69
N ALA A 82 -8.79 -2.46 6.20
CA ALA A 82 -7.75 -2.81 7.16
C ALA A 82 -6.36 -2.63 6.57
N ALA A 83 -6.15 -3.10 5.33
CA ALA A 83 -4.86 -2.95 4.65
C ALA A 83 -4.51 -1.49 4.41
N CYS A 84 -5.48 -0.66 4.00
CA CYS A 84 -5.26 0.78 3.83
C CYS A 84 -4.78 1.42 5.13
N GLN A 85 -5.41 1.09 6.26
CA GLN A 85 -5.02 1.65 7.55
C GLN A 85 -3.60 1.25 7.94
N MET A 86 -3.16 0.06 7.56
CA MET A 86 -1.81 -0.41 7.86
C MET A 86 -0.72 0.40 7.14
N LEU A 87 -1.05 1.09 6.04
CA LEU A 87 -0.11 1.92 5.31
C LEU A 87 -0.04 3.36 5.86
N PHE A 88 -0.95 3.77 6.73
CA PHE A 88 -0.96 5.15 7.25
C PHE A 88 0.34 5.51 7.98
N PRO A 89 0.92 4.66 8.86
CA PRO A 89 2.19 4.99 9.48
C PRO A 89 3.33 5.19 8.48
N LEU A 90 3.37 4.39 7.41
CA LEU A 90 4.37 4.55 6.35
C LEU A 90 4.20 5.88 5.64
N ALA A 91 2.97 6.22 5.26
CA ALA A 91 2.67 7.50 4.61
C ALA A 91 3.06 8.67 5.51
N LYS A 92 2.72 8.59 6.80
CA LYS A 92 3.05 9.62 7.77
C LYS A 92 4.55 9.77 7.94
N ALA A 93 5.31 8.66 7.93
CA ALA A 93 6.76 8.68 8.02
C ALA A 93 7.39 9.42 6.85
N HIS A 94 6.74 9.43 5.68
CA HIS A 94 7.16 10.20 4.51
C HIS A 94 6.63 11.64 4.51
N GLY A 95 5.99 12.08 5.58
CA GLY A 95 5.49 13.46 5.70
C GLY A 95 4.19 13.74 4.98
N MET A 96 3.45 12.71 4.60
CA MET A 96 2.15 12.90 3.94
C MET A 96 1.10 13.28 4.96
N GLU A 97 0.37 14.37 4.71
CA GLU A 97 -0.67 14.87 5.61
C GLU A 97 -2.06 14.31 5.26
N TYR A 98 -2.22 13.85 4.02
CA TYR A 98 -3.47 13.26 3.54
C TYR A 98 -3.18 12.25 2.44
N LEU A 99 -4.14 11.37 2.19
CA LEU A 99 -4.04 10.34 1.16
C LEU A 99 -5.30 10.36 0.29
N ASP A 100 -5.08 10.25 -1.02
CA ASP A 100 -6.16 9.98 -1.98
C ASP A 100 -6.25 8.47 -2.16
N ILE A 101 -7.43 7.91 -1.98
CA ILE A 101 -7.64 6.46 -2.05
C ILE A 101 -8.59 6.17 -3.19
N THR A 102 -8.14 5.30 -4.11
CA THR A 102 -9.01 4.80 -5.19
C THR A 102 -9.75 3.56 -4.68
N CYS A 103 -11.05 3.54 -4.94
CA CYS A 103 -11.89 2.37 -4.67
C CYS A 103 -12.26 1.71 -5.99
N ASP A 104 -12.00 0.46 -6.11
CA ASP A 104 -12.42 -0.36 -7.25
C ASP A 104 -13.79 -0.98 -6.99
#